data_ddfedf17a7519c5f80a689c4fb09cb49
#
_entry.id   ddfedf17a7519c5f80a689c4fb09cb49
#
_cell.length_a   1.000
_cell.length_b   1.000
_cell.length_c   1.000
_cell.angle_alpha   90.00
_cell.angle_beta   90.00
_cell.angle_gamma   90.00
#
_symmetry.space_group_name_H-M   'P 1'
#
loop_
_entity.id
_entity.type
_entity.pdbx_description
1 polymer ?
#
loop_
_entity_poly.entity_id
_entity_poly.type
_entity_poly.pdbx_seq_one_letter_code
_entity_poly.pdbx_strand_id
1 'polypeptide(L)'
;MSYFDDNSFSIGNTPLVRLNSVAGGKATVLAKIEGRNPAYSVKCRVGAGMVWDAERRGLLKPGREIVEPTSGNTGIALAYVGAARGYKVTLTMPETMSIERRKLLKGLGAEVILTPGDKGMPGAIARAEEMVAGNPDRYFMPQQFKNPANPRIHEQTTGPEIWRDTEGQVDVLVAGVGTGG
;
A
#
# COMPACT_ATOMS: atom_id res chain seq x y z
N MET A 1 26.79 -11.23 -3.31
CA MET A 1 26.28 -10.21 -2.36
C MET A 1 24.77 -10.25 -2.44
N SER A 2 24.08 -10.23 -1.31
CA SER A 2 22.61 -10.20 -1.30
C SER A 2 22.19 -8.79 -0.88
N TYR A 3 21.71 -7.98 -1.81
CA TYR A 3 21.16 -6.65 -1.59
C TYR A 3 19.99 -6.41 -2.54
N PHE A 4 19.14 -5.44 -2.21
CA PHE A 4 18.05 -4.99 -3.07
C PHE A 4 18.48 -3.73 -3.82
N ASP A 5 18.10 -3.59 -5.08
CA ASP A 5 18.40 -2.40 -5.91
C ASP A 5 17.72 -1.14 -5.34
N ASP A 6 16.54 -1.29 -4.79
CA ASP A 6 15.87 -0.26 -4.00
C ASP A 6 15.02 -0.90 -2.89
N ASN A 7 14.60 -0.07 -1.93
CA ASN A 7 13.90 -0.58 -0.76
C ASN A 7 12.47 -1.08 -1.05
N SER A 8 11.88 -0.82 -2.23
CA SER A 8 10.57 -1.39 -2.59
C SER A 8 10.64 -2.92 -2.74
N PHE A 9 11.80 -3.46 -3.10
CA PHE A 9 12.01 -4.91 -3.25
C PHE A 9 12.19 -5.66 -1.90
N SER A 10 12.39 -4.94 -0.80
CA SER A 10 12.47 -5.57 0.53
C SER A 10 11.10 -5.87 1.16
N ILE A 11 10.01 -5.61 0.43
CA ILE A 11 8.62 -5.84 0.85
C ILE A 11 8.30 -7.32 0.80
N GLY A 12 7.51 -7.79 1.77
CA GLY A 12 7.10 -9.18 1.86
C GLY A 12 8.00 -10.03 2.76
N ASN A 13 7.90 -11.35 2.64
CA ASN A 13 8.57 -12.32 3.51
C ASN A 13 8.41 -11.99 5.00
N THR A 14 7.23 -11.51 5.38
CA THR A 14 6.92 -11.16 6.75
C THR A 14 6.78 -12.42 7.61
N PRO A 15 7.21 -12.39 8.87
CA PRO A 15 7.21 -13.60 9.69
C PRO A 15 5.79 -14.01 10.12
N LEU A 16 5.60 -15.32 10.29
CA LEU A 16 4.53 -15.89 11.08
C LEU A 16 5.00 -16.03 12.53
N VAL A 17 4.19 -15.58 13.48
CA VAL A 17 4.48 -15.63 14.91
C VAL A 17 3.38 -16.41 15.63
N ARG A 18 3.74 -17.43 16.39
CA ARG A 18 2.80 -18.18 17.21
C ARG A 18 2.29 -17.34 18.38
N LEU A 19 0.98 -17.31 18.54
CA LEU A 19 0.32 -16.68 19.69
C LEU A 19 0.16 -17.70 20.82
N ASN A 20 0.93 -17.55 21.89
CA ASN A 20 0.98 -18.53 22.98
C ASN A 20 -0.01 -18.23 24.11
N SER A 21 -0.17 -16.95 24.48
CA SER A 21 -0.95 -16.57 25.68
C SER A 21 -2.35 -16.07 25.33
N VAL A 22 -2.49 -15.37 24.21
CA VAL A 22 -3.74 -14.70 23.82
C VAL A 22 -4.75 -15.66 23.21
N ALA A 23 -4.25 -16.69 22.52
CA ALA A 23 -5.09 -17.59 21.73
C ALA A 23 -5.77 -18.70 22.55
N GLY A 24 -5.48 -18.86 23.83
CA GLY A 24 -6.00 -19.84 24.79
C GLY A 24 -6.82 -20.99 24.18
N GLY A 25 -6.26 -22.18 24.00
CA GLY A 25 -7.00 -23.29 23.40
C GLY A 25 -6.09 -24.38 22.82
N LYS A 26 -6.72 -25.35 22.11
CA LYS A 26 -6.01 -26.49 21.50
C LYS A 26 -5.46 -26.17 20.10
N ALA A 27 -5.92 -25.09 19.48
CA ALA A 27 -5.48 -24.71 18.14
C ALA A 27 -4.12 -23.99 18.16
N THR A 28 -3.30 -24.24 17.15
CA THR A 28 -2.13 -23.42 16.87
C THR A 28 -2.59 -22.17 16.12
N VAL A 29 -2.43 -21.00 16.71
CA VAL A 29 -2.76 -19.72 16.10
C VAL A 29 -1.49 -18.99 15.72
N LEU A 30 -1.39 -18.61 14.45
CA LEU A 30 -0.25 -17.90 13.89
C LEU A 30 -0.70 -16.49 13.41
N ALA A 31 0.07 -15.48 13.73
CA ALA A 31 -0.13 -14.11 13.23
C ALA A 31 0.93 -13.79 12.18
N LYS A 32 0.51 -13.41 10.97
CA LYS A 32 1.41 -12.87 9.95
C LYS A 32 1.66 -11.39 10.23
N ILE A 33 2.89 -11.06 10.57
CA ILE A 33 3.23 -9.73 11.09
C ILE A 33 3.54 -8.76 9.93
N GLU A 34 2.52 -8.24 9.29
CA GLU A 34 2.64 -7.29 8.17
C GLU A 34 3.25 -5.93 8.56
N GLY A 35 3.33 -5.63 9.84
CA GLY A 35 4.12 -4.49 10.36
C GLY A 35 5.63 -4.61 10.17
N ARG A 36 6.13 -5.75 9.70
CA ARG A 36 7.55 -5.94 9.35
C ARG A 36 7.90 -5.48 7.94
N ASN A 37 6.91 -5.09 7.14
CA ASN A 37 7.19 -4.40 5.88
C ASN A 37 7.85 -3.03 6.13
N PRO A 38 8.63 -2.50 5.18
CA PRO A 38 9.43 -1.27 5.35
C PRO A 38 8.65 -0.02 5.81
N ALA A 39 7.40 0.14 5.36
CA ALA A 39 6.51 1.21 5.80
C ALA A 39 5.45 0.72 6.81
N TYR A 40 5.77 -0.33 7.56
CA TYR A 40 5.05 -0.85 8.72
C TYR A 40 3.60 -1.28 8.49
N SER A 41 3.24 -1.74 7.28
CA SER A 41 1.89 -2.26 7.03
C SER A 41 1.80 -3.19 5.82
N VAL A 42 0.70 -3.95 5.75
CA VAL A 42 0.33 -4.75 4.58
C VAL A 42 0.20 -3.91 3.30
N LYS A 43 -0.04 -2.62 3.41
CA LYS A 43 -0.19 -1.71 2.26
C LYS A 43 1.12 -1.46 1.52
N CYS A 44 2.27 -1.80 2.10
CA CYS A 44 3.54 -1.82 1.37
C CYS A 44 3.44 -2.75 0.15
N ARG A 45 2.84 -3.93 0.31
CA ARG A 45 2.60 -4.87 -0.79
C ARG A 45 1.70 -4.26 -1.86
N VAL A 46 0.58 -3.68 -1.44
CA VAL A 46 -0.41 -3.06 -2.34
C VAL A 46 0.22 -1.90 -3.11
N GLY A 47 0.91 -0.99 -2.43
CA GLY A 47 1.59 0.16 -3.05
C GLY A 47 2.63 -0.28 -4.07
N ALA A 48 3.52 -1.21 -3.69
CA ALA A 48 4.53 -1.74 -4.60
C ALA A 48 3.90 -2.50 -5.77
N GLY A 49 2.94 -3.38 -5.52
CA GLY A 49 2.27 -4.17 -6.55
C GLY A 49 1.60 -3.30 -7.62
N MET A 50 0.92 -2.22 -7.21
CA MET A 50 0.29 -1.28 -8.14
C MET A 50 1.32 -0.48 -8.94
N VAL A 51 2.42 -0.06 -8.32
CA VAL A 51 3.49 0.68 -9.01
C VAL A 51 4.22 -0.23 -9.99
N TRP A 52 4.68 -1.40 -9.58
CA TRP A 52 5.38 -2.36 -10.44
C TRP A 52 4.52 -2.82 -11.61
N ASP A 53 3.21 -3.05 -11.40
CA ASP A 53 2.29 -3.41 -12.48
C ASP A 53 2.14 -2.26 -13.48
N ALA A 54 2.01 -1.04 -13.01
CA ALA A 54 1.88 0.15 -13.85
C ALA A 54 3.16 0.41 -14.67
N GLU A 55 4.34 0.21 -14.10
CA GLU A 55 5.63 0.30 -14.81
C GLU A 55 5.71 -0.76 -15.92
N ARG A 56 5.45 -2.03 -15.58
CA ARG A 56 5.50 -3.15 -16.52
C ARG A 56 4.52 -2.96 -17.70
N ARG A 57 3.37 -2.34 -17.45
CA ARG A 57 2.37 -2.03 -18.47
C ARG A 57 2.62 -0.72 -19.21
N GLY A 58 3.67 0.02 -18.86
CA GLY A 58 3.99 1.32 -19.44
C GLY A 58 3.00 2.43 -19.09
N LEU A 59 2.16 2.24 -18.07
CA LEU A 59 1.22 3.24 -17.56
C LEU A 59 1.90 4.27 -16.67
N LEU A 60 2.93 3.86 -15.95
CA LEU A 60 3.77 4.73 -15.14
C LEU A 60 5.18 4.72 -15.72
N LYS A 61 5.64 5.90 -16.14
CA LYS A 61 6.95 6.11 -16.78
C LYS A 61 7.72 7.20 -16.04
N PRO A 62 9.06 7.28 -16.18
CA PRO A 62 9.81 8.41 -15.66
C PRO A 62 9.20 9.76 -16.06
N GLY A 63 9.06 10.66 -15.10
CA GLY A 63 8.44 11.97 -15.28
C GLY A 63 6.93 12.02 -15.01
N ARG A 64 6.24 10.87 -14.94
CA ARG A 64 4.85 10.85 -14.46
C ARG A 64 4.80 10.91 -12.94
N GLU A 65 3.70 11.41 -12.43
CA GLU A 65 3.42 11.61 -11.01
C GLU A 65 2.26 10.72 -10.55
N ILE A 66 2.44 10.05 -9.42
CA ILE A 66 1.38 9.26 -8.80
C ILE A 66 0.44 10.18 -8.04
N VAL A 67 -0.86 10.05 -8.27
CA VAL A 67 -1.89 10.73 -7.48
C VAL A 67 -2.87 9.71 -6.91
N GLU A 68 -3.17 9.76 -5.61
CA GLU A 68 -4.13 8.83 -4.98
C GLU A 68 -4.93 9.52 -3.87
N PRO A 69 -6.27 9.35 -3.85
CA PRO A 69 -7.09 9.86 -2.76
C PRO A 69 -7.04 8.88 -1.59
N THR A 70 -6.18 9.14 -0.64
CA THR A 70 -6.03 8.28 0.53
C THR A 70 -5.43 9.01 1.72
N SER A 71 -5.94 8.71 2.90
CA SER A 71 -5.42 9.21 4.18
C SER A 71 -4.78 8.11 5.02
N GLY A 72 -4.77 6.86 4.52
CA GLY A 72 -4.37 5.68 5.26
C GLY A 72 -2.97 5.16 4.90
N ASN A 73 -2.73 3.92 5.29
CA ASN A 73 -1.46 3.23 5.05
C ASN A 73 -1.12 3.06 3.57
N THR A 74 -2.11 3.09 2.68
CA THR A 74 -1.86 3.08 1.23
C THR A 74 -1.12 4.34 0.79
N GLY A 75 -1.48 5.51 1.32
CA GLY A 75 -0.74 6.75 1.05
C GLY A 75 0.70 6.69 1.53
N ILE A 76 0.93 6.14 2.73
CA ILE A 76 2.28 5.94 3.26
C ILE A 76 3.08 4.99 2.36
N ALA A 77 2.46 3.87 1.93
CA ALA A 77 3.09 2.91 1.05
C ALA A 77 3.45 3.51 -0.33
N LEU A 78 2.53 4.26 -0.94
CA LEU A 78 2.79 4.92 -2.23
C LEU A 78 3.88 5.99 -2.11
N ALA A 79 3.87 6.80 -1.03
CA ALA A 79 4.92 7.79 -0.77
C ALA A 79 6.29 7.12 -0.63
N TYR A 80 6.37 6.04 0.15
CA TYR A 80 7.56 5.25 0.35
C TYR A 80 8.08 4.61 -0.96
N VAL A 81 7.20 3.91 -1.70
CA VAL A 81 7.57 3.26 -2.97
C VAL A 81 7.93 4.31 -4.02
N GLY A 82 7.19 5.42 -4.08
CA GLY A 82 7.50 6.53 -4.98
C GLY A 82 8.88 7.11 -4.71
N ALA A 83 9.22 7.36 -3.45
CA ALA A 83 10.56 7.83 -3.07
C ALA A 83 11.66 6.83 -3.47
N ALA A 84 11.44 5.52 -3.23
CA ALA A 84 12.40 4.47 -3.58
C ALA A 84 12.62 4.34 -5.10
N ARG A 85 11.60 4.61 -5.92
CA ARG A 85 11.62 4.43 -7.37
C ARG A 85 11.71 5.74 -8.17
N GLY A 86 11.87 6.89 -7.49
CA GLY A 86 12.07 8.19 -8.14
C GLY A 86 10.81 8.83 -8.71
N TYR A 87 9.61 8.45 -8.25
CA TYR A 87 8.35 9.08 -8.64
C TYR A 87 7.91 10.15 -7.63
N LYS A 88 7.39 11.24 -8.14
CA LYS A 88 6.62 12.17 -7.33
C LYS A 88 5.29 11.55 -6.95
N VAL A 89 4.86 11.80 -5.72
CA VAL A 89 3.58 11.31 -5.21
C VAL A 89 2.80 12.48 -4.63
N THR A 90 1.59 12.66 -5.10
CA THR A 90 0.61 13.61 -4.57
C THR A 90 -0.58 12.85 -3.98
N LEU A 91 -0.89 13.14 -2.74
CA LEU A 91 -1.99 12.51 -2.01
C LEU A 91 -3.05 13.56 -1.68
N THR A 92 -4.30 13.27 -2.04
CA THR A 92 -5.44 14.10 -1.66
C THR A 92 -6.14 13.51 -0.45
N MET A 93 -6.46 14.34 0.54
CA MET A 93 -7.12 13.91 1.77
C MET A 93 -7.87 15.04 2.45
N PRO A 94 -8.93 14.73 3.25
CA PRO A 94 -9.61 15.75 4.03
C PRO A 94 -8.69 16.41 5.04
N GLU A 95 -8.89 17.70 5.26
CA GLU A 95 -8.12 18.48 6.25
C GLU A 95 -8.34 18.03 7.71
N THR A 96 -9.33 17.19 7.96
CA THR A 96 -9.59 16.56 9.26
C THR A 96 -8.58 15.47 9.61
N MET A 97 -7.74 15.04 8.67
CA MET A 97 -6.71 14.04 8.93
C MET A 97 -5.60 14.57 9.87
N SER A 98 -5.05 13.68 10.71
CA SER A 98 -4.10 14.05 11.75
C SER A 98 -2.82 14.72 11.19
N ILE A 99 -2.28 15.65 11.97
CA ILE A 99 -1.06 16.40 11.61
C ILE A 99 0.14 15.45 11.51
N GLU A 100 0.23 14.44 12.38
CA GLU A 100 1.30 13.45 12.40
C GLU A 100 1.36 12.70 11.07
N ARG A 101 0.21 12.30 10.54
CA ARG A 101 0.11 11.62 9.25
C ARG A 101 0.57 12.49 8.10
N ARG A 102 0.17 13.78 8.10
CA ARG A 102 0.63 14.74 7.09
C ARG A 102 2.15 14.96 7.17
N LYS A 103 2.71 15.04 8.39
CA LYS A 103 4.16 15.17 8.60
C LYS A 103 4.91 13.95 8.09
N LEU A 104 4.41 12.73 8.39
CA LEU A 104 5.00 11.49 7.91
C LEU A 104 5.05 11.44 6.38
N LEU A 105 3.94 11.75 5.70
CA LEU A 105 3.86 11.75 4.24
C LEU A 105 4.81 12.76 3.61
N LYS A 106 4.88 13.98 4.17
CA LYS A 106 5.84 15.01 3.73
C LYS A 106 7.29 14.57 3.97
N GLY A 107 7.56 13.92 5.11
CA GLY A 107 8.88 13.35 5.41
C GLY A 107 9.32 12.26 4.42
N LEU A 108 8.37 11.54 3.81
CA LEU A 108 8.60 10.60 2.72
C LEU A 108 8.68 11.26 1.33
N GLY A 109 8.59 12.60 1.26
CA GLY A 109 8.68 13.35 0.01
C GLY A 109 7.36 13.50 -0.77
N ALA A 110 6.23 13.06 -0.21
CA ALA A 110 4.94 13.21 -0.86
C ALA A 110 4.38 14.63 -0.70
N GLU A 111 3.75 15.14 -1.75
CA GLU A 111 2.88 16.31 -1.70
C GLU A 111 1.52 15.93 -1.11
N VAL A 112 0.99 16.77 -0.22
CA VAL A 112 -0.32 16.55 0.41
C VAL A 112 -1.23 17.71 0.08
N ILE A 113 -2.30 17.42 -0.67
CA ILE A 113 -3.36 18.36 -1.00
C ILE A 113 -4.53 18.11 -0.05
N LEU A 114 -4.85 19.12 0.75
CA LEU A 114 -5.97 19.06 1.69
C LEU A 114 -7.27 19.50 0.99
N THR A 115 -8.33 18.76 1.22
CA THR A 115 -9.68 19.07 0.75
C THR A 115 -10.57 19.45 1.94
N PRO A 116 -11.66 20.21 1.72
CA PRO A 116 -12.58 20.61 2.78
C PRO A 116 -13.06 19.42 3.62
N GLY A 117 -13.02 19.59 4.94
CA GLY A 117 -13.34 18.52 5.88
C GLY A 117 -14.77 18.02 5.80
N ASP A 118 -15.72 18.89 5.52
CA ASP A 118 -17.13 18.61 5.34
C ASP A 118 -17.44 17.69 4.16
N LYS A 119 -16.56 17.70 3.13
CA LYS A 119 -16.65 16.82 1.95
C LYS A 119 -16.05 15.43 2.19
N GLY A 120 -15.35 15.20 3.29
CA GLY A 120 -14.76 13.92 3.64
C GLY A 120 -13.93 13.29 2.52
N MET A 121 -13.88 11.95 2.48
CA MET A 121 -13.16 11.21 1.41
C MET A 121 -13.75 11.42 0.00
N PRO A 122 -15.07 11.56 -0.21
CA PRO A 122 -15.59 11.90 -1.54
C PRO A 122 -14.98 13.18 -2.12
N GLY A 123 -14.74 14.22 -1.31
CA GLY A 123 -14.05 15.44 -1.74
C GLY A 123 -12.61 15.21 -2.16
N ALA A 124 -11.90 14.34 -1.44
CA ALA A 124 -10.53 13.97 -1.80
C ALA A 124 -10.47 13.17 -3.11
N ILE A 125 -11.43 12.25 -3.32
CA ILE A 125 -11.56 11.48 -4.57
C ILE A 125 -11.82 12.41 -5.75
N ALA A 126 -12.81 13.28 -5.63
CA ALA A 126 -13.14 14.25 -6.70
C ALA A 126 -11.93 15.11 -7.07
N ARG A 127 -11.14 15.55 -6.08
CA ARG A 127 -9.94 16.36 -6.34
C ARG A 127 -8.86 15.55 -7.09
N ALA A 128 -8.63 14.30 -6.74
CA ALA A 128 -7.68 13.43 -7.45
C ALA A 128 -8.13 13.19 -8.91
N GLU A 129 -9.42 12.90 -9.10
CA GLU A 129 -10.01 12.69 -10.42
C GLU A 129 -9.92 13.96 -11.30
N GLU A 130 -10.18 15.15 -10.74
CA GLU A 130 -10.01 16.43 -11.42
C GLU A 130 -8.57 16.63 -11.89
N MET A 131 -7.58 16.32 -11.05
CA MET A 131 -6.16 16.43 -11.40
C MET A 131 -5.81 15.52 -12.57
N VAL A 132 -6.26 14.27 -12.54
CA VAL A 132 -6.01 13.32 -13.64
C VAL A 132 -6.70 13.74 -14.91
N ALA A 133 -7.96 14.16 -14.84
CA ALA A 133 -8.72 14.65 -15.99
C ALA A 133 -8.09 15.89 -16.63
N GLY A 134 -7.55 16.80 -15.81
CA GLY A 134 -6.88 18.02 -16.27
C GLY A 134 -5.52 17.79 -16.92
N ASN A 135 -4.81 16.72 -16.57
CA ASN A 135 -3.52 16.36 -17.17
C ASN A 135 -3.25 14.85 -17.11
N PRO A 136 -3.90 14.06 -17.95
CA PRO A 136 -3.80 12.59 -17.93
C PRO A 136 -2.40 12.06 -18.29
N ASP A 137 -1.61 12.82 -19.03
CA ASP A 137 -0.23 12.43 -19.38
C ASP A 137 0.74 12.59 -18.20
N ARG A 138 0.46 13.55 -17.33
CA ARG A 138 1.27 13.80 -16.14
C ARG A 138 0.92 12.85 -15.01
N TYR A 139 -0.36 12.63 -14.73
CA TYR A 139 -0.81 11.92 -13.55
C TYR A 139 -1.19 10.47 -13.83
N PHE A 140 -0.83 9.60 -12.91
CA PHE A 140 -1.27 8.22 -12.84
C PHE A 140 -1.95 7.98 -11.49
N MET A 141 -3.18 7.48 -11.50
CA MET A 141 -3.94 7.16 -10.29
C MET A 141 -4.06 5.64 -10.11
N PRO A 142 -3.39 5.05 -9.10
CA PRO A 142 -3.39 3.61 -8.84
C PRO A 142 -4.77 3.01 -8.58
N GLN A 143 -5.67 3.69 -7.86
CA GLN A 143 -7.03 3.26 -7.54
C GLN A 143 -7.09 1.92 -6.79
N GLN A 144 -6.61 1.87 -5.56
CA GLN A 144 -6.49 0.65 -4.76
C GLN A 144 -7.74 -0.24 -4.71
N PHE A 145 -8.95 0.33 -4.79
CA PHE A 145 -10.21 -0.40 -4.73
C PHE A 145 -10.63 -1.05 -6.07
N LYS A 146 -10.04 -0.60 -7.18
CA LYS A 146 -10.40 -1.05 -8.54
C LYS A 146 -9.24 -1.78 -9.23
N ASN A 147 -8.03 -1.61 -8.76
CA ASN A 147 -6.83 -2.09 -9.43
C ASN A 147 -6.60 -3.58 -9.16
N PRO A 148 -6.61 -4.44 -10.18
CA PRO A 148 -6.38 -5.88 -10.02
C PRO A 148 -4.96 -6.21 -9.55
N ALA A 149 -4.01 -5.29 -9.62
CA ALA A 149 -2.67 -5.49 -9.06
C ALA A 149 -2.70 -5.61 -7.53
N ASN A 150 -3.73 -5.05 -6.85
CA ASN A 150 -3.92 -5.19 -5.42
C ASN A 150 -4.15 -6.67 -5.01
N PRO A 151 -5.21 -7.38 -5.42
CA PRO A 151 -5.35 -8.79 -5.07
C PRO A 151 -4.21 -9.65 -5.65
N ARG A 152 -3.71 -9.33 -6.84
CA ARG A 152 -2.63 -10.09 -7.48
C ARG A 152 -1.34 -10.12 -6.66
N ILE A 153 -0.95 -9.03 -6.01
CA ILE A 153 0.27 -9.03 -5.17
C ILE A 153 0.12 -9.98 -3.98
N HIS A 154 -1.08 -10.15 -3.44
CA HIS A 154 -1.34 -11.10 -2.35
C HIS A 154 -1.37 -12.55 -2.87
N GLU A 155 -1.92 -12.78 -4.05
CA GLU A 155 -1.88 -14.07 -4.73
C GLU A 155 -0.43 -14.51 -5.02
N GLN A 156 0.42 -13.57 -5.40
CA GLN A 156 1.82 -13.84 -5.76
C GLN A 156 2.77 -13.89 -4.57
N THR A 157 2.43 -13.29 -3.43
CA THR A 157 3.36 -13.15 -2.30
C THR A 157 2.74 -13.62 -0.99
N THR A 158 1.75 -12.95 -0.44
CA THR A 158 1.19 -13.22 0.90
C THR A 158 0.66 -14.64 1.03
N GLY A 159 -0.12 -15.10 0.06
CA GLY A 159 -0.67 -16.46 0.03
C GLY A 159 0.44 -17.53 -0.03
N PRO A 160 1.35 -17.48 -1.01
CA PRO A 160 2.49 -18.39 -1.09
C PRO A 160 3.39 -18.35 0.14
N GLU A 161 3.62 -17.20 0.75
CA GLU A 161 4.39 -17.10 2.00
C GLU A 161 3.71 -17.85 3.14
N ILE A 162 2.40 -17.64 3.34
CA ILE A 162 1.63 -18.35 4.36
C ILE A 162 1.71 -19.86 4.13
N TRP A 163 1.46 -20.30 2.90
CA TRP A 163 1.47 -21.72 2.54
C TRP A 163 2.83 -22.39 2.78
N ARG A 164 3.90 -21.75 2.33
CA ARG A 164 5.28 -22.20 2.53
C ARG A 164 5.64 -22.26 4.01
N ASP A 165 5.36 -21.18 4.74
CA ASP A 165 5.82 -21.02 6.13
C ASP A 165 5.01 -21.89 7.12
N THR A 166 3.89 -22.46 6.68
CA THR A 166 3.08 -23.43 7.42
C THR A 166 3.24 -24.86 6.88
N GLU A 167 4.10 -25.08 5.88
CA GLU A 167 4.24 -26.39 5.20
C GLU A 167 2.88 -26.90 4.65
N GLY A 168 2.01 -25.98 4.23
CA GLY A 168 0.68 -26.27 3.73
C GLY A 168 -0.36 -26.63 4.81
N GLN A 169 -0.01 -26.56 6.08
CA GLN A 169 -0.90 -26.92 7.18
C GLN A 169 -1.73 -25.73 7.65
N VAL A 170 -2.74 -25.35 6.87
CA VAL A 170 -3.67 -24.27 7.18
C VAL A 170 -5.10 -24.79 7.13
N ASP A 171 -5.76 -24.84 8.28
CA ASP A 171 -7.18 -25.23 8.37
C ASP A 171 -8.10 -24.01 8.24
N VAL A 172 -7.67 -22.87 8.79
CA VAL A 172 -8.49 -21.63 8.84
C VAL A 172 -7.61 -20.41 8.57
N LEU A 173 -8.05 -19.55 7.65
CA LEU A 173 -7.48 -18.23 7.41
C LEU A 173 -8.45 -17.15 7.91
N VAL A 174 -7.95 -16.26 8.78
CA VAL A 174 -8.70 -15.08 9.26
C VAL A 174 -8.03 -13.82 8.73
N ALA A 175 -8.75 -13.02 8.00
CA ALA A 175 -8.23 -11.78 7.42
C ALA A 175 -9.30 -10.67 7.45
N GLY A 176 -8.84 -9.42 7.59
CA GLY A 176 -9.71 -8.26 7.44
C GLY A 176 -9.98 -7.94 5.97
N VAL A 177 -11.23 -7.71 5.61
CA VAL A 177 -11.62 -7.29 4.26
C VAL A 177 -11.75 -5.77 4.22
N GLY A 178 -11.06 -5.13 3.27
CA GLY A 178 -11.12 -3.68 3.04
C GLY A 178 -11.12 -3.37 1.55
N THR A 179 -9.96 -3.35 0.94
CA THR A 179 -9.80 -3.00 -0.50
C THR A 179 -9.96 -4.19 -1.45
N GLY A 180 -10.19 -5.39 -0.93
CA GLY A 180 -10.37 -6.61 -1.72
C GLY A 180 -9.07 -7.31 -2.16
N GLY A 181 -7.96 -6.95 -1.50
CA GLY A 181 -6.66 -7.56 -1.75
C GLY A 181 -6.45 -8.89 -1.03
#